data_d23d4180c59d64e02011544146892cf4
#
_entry.id   d23d4180c59d64e02011544146892cf4
#
_cell.length_a   1.000
_cell.length_b   1.000
_cell.length_c   1.000
_cell.angle_alpha   90.00
_cell.angle_beta   90.00
_cell.angle_gamma   90.00
#
_symmetry.space_group_name_H-M   'P 1'
#
loop_
_entity.id
_entity.type
_entity.pdbx_description
1 polymer ?
#
loop_
_entity_poly.entity_id
_entity_poly.type
_entity_poly.pdbx_seq_one_letter_code
_entity_poly.pdbx_strand_id
1 'polypeptide(L)'
;MQDRFSCNLDFVKHFVREIDGELEAQYGAYRLTSSFQPIFSLAHQDVVGHEALVRAQSRTGEAVAPIRLFERSRDDFDEIFLDRLCRYLHSHNFSRQGNSQDWLFLNVSPKVIVSGKQYGDYFQSLIASANIDPGRVVVEIVEQGIDDEARLAEAAEYYRSMGCLIAIDDFGKGHSNFSRIWQLQPEIVKLDRSLIQQATSNANSRRILKRLISLIHESGSLVLIEGIETEFDALLAIDSGADFVQGFYFTHPDSKLFQSQTKRMFQQLCDMYRISAENDYTRGYYEQQEYTQALMQCAQSLQKGEIMQNACVSLIGMSHVKRCYLMDKEGWLQGQCIQQSEGKFDSADKFYPLRREKGMVWSQWREFLKAWEERGKVHVGAQHLSLNDGRLSRTLSINVDLQGSEFLLCCDLDIPDEKVVIETATRTSVPAA
;
A
#
# COMPACT_ATOMS: atom_id res chain seq x y z
N MET A 1 -16.80 -25.17 -40.61
CA MET A 1 -17.55 -24.29 -39.69
C MET A 1 -17.13 -24.52 -38.21
N GLN A 2 -16.34 -25.55 -37.92
CA GLN A 2 -15.84 -25.85 -36.54
C GLN A 2 -14.60 -25.05 -36.11
N ASP A 3 -13.83 -24.46 -37.03
CA ASP A 3 -12.55 -23.79 -36.72
C ASP A 3 -12.66 -22.34 -36.20
N ARG A 4 -13.84 -21.72 -36.31
CA ARG A 4 -14.02 -20.34 -35.77
C ARG A 4 -14.09 -20.26 -34.24
N PHE A 5 -14.25 -21.38 -33.56
CA PHE A 5 -14.44 -21.39 -32.09
C PHE A 5 -13.16 -21.69 -31.29
N SER A 6 -12.04 -22.00 -31.92
CA SER A 6 -10.88 -22.43 -31.12
C SER A 6 -9.94 -21.31 -30.67
N CYS A 7 -9.96 -20.13 -31.31
CA CYS A 7 -9.03 -19.02 -31.06
C CYS A 7 -7.67 -19.48 -30.46
N ASN A 8 -7.15 -20.59 -31.03
CA ASN A 8 -5.95 -21.27 -30.56
C ASN A 8 -4.69 -20.52 -31.00
N LEU A 9 -3.54 -21.01 -30.56
CA LEU A 9 -2.24 -20.36 -30.84
C LEU A 9 -1.95 -20.22 -32.34
N ASP A 10 -2.28 -21.24 -33.14
CA ASP A 10 -2.05 -21.21 -34.58
C ASP A 10 -2.95 -20.19 -35.27
N PHE A 11 -4.18 -20.04 -34.83
CA PHE A 11 -5.07 -18.98 -35.34
C PHE A 11 -4.51 -17.60 -35.05
N VAL A 12 -4.02 -17.33 -33.82
CA VAL A 12 -3.44 -16.04 -33.44
C VAL A 12 -2.18 -15.73 -34.25
N LYS A 13 -1.32 -16.72 -34.51
CA LYS A 13 -0.09 -16.53 -35.31
C LYS A 13 -0.32 -15.95 -36.70
N HIS A 14 -1.46 -16.23 -37.33
CA HIS A 14 -1.75 -15.70 -38.68
C HIS A 14 -1.86 -14.16 -38.75
N PHE A 15 -2.11 -13.52 -37.61
CA PHE A 15 -2.25 -12.05 -37.52
C PHE A 15 -0.95 -11.36 -37.09
N VAL A 16 0.12 -12.14 -36.88
CA VAL A 16 1.41 -11.64 -36.42
C VAL A 16 2.43 -11.65 -37.53
N ARG A 17 3.27 -10.61 -37.58
CA ARG A 17 4.37 -10.48 -38.52
C ARG A 17 5.62 -10.03 -37.76
N GLU A 18 6.77 -10.39 -38.28
CA GLU A 18 8.04 -9.90 -37.78
C GLU A 18 8.48 -8.70 -38.63
N ILE A 19 8.78 -7.59 -37.95
CA ILE A 19 9.26 -6.34 -38.56
C ILE A 19 10.42 -5.84 -37.70
N ASP A 20 11.58 -5.66 -38.30
CA ASP A 20 12.81 -5.16 -37.66
C ASP A 20 13.21 -5.95 -36.39
N GLY A 21 12.92 -7.26 -36.36
CA GLY A 21 13.26 -8.15 -35.25
C GLY A 21 12.23 -8.18 -34.11
N GLU A 22 11.18 -7.36 -34.16
CA GLU A 22 10.07 -7.36 -33.22
C GLU A 22 8.81 -7.96 -33.88
N LEU A 23 7.96 -8.57 -33.07
CA LEU A 23 6.65 -9.03 -33.52
C LEU A 23 5.64 -7.90 -33.42
N GLU A 24 4.91 -7.69 -34.50
CA GLU A 24 3.76 -6.81 -34.59
C GLU A 24 2.52 -7.60 -35.02
N ALA A 25 1.35 -7.13 -34.65
CA ALA A 25 0.09 -7.74 -35.07
C ALA A 25 -0.82 -6.75 -35.76
N GLN A 26 -1.71 -7.30 -36.61
CA GLN A 26 -2.76 -6.56 -37.24
C GLN A 26 -4.12 -6.95 -36.63
N TYR A 27 -4.80 -5.98 -36.00
CA TYR A 27 -6.16 -6.14 -35.51
C TYR A 27 -7.08 -5.16 -36.21
N GLY A 28 -7.86 -5.63 -37.20
CA GLY A 28 -8.71 -4.79 -38.03
C GLY A 28 -7.90 -3.68 -38.74
N ALA A 29 -8.13 -2.43 -38.38
CA ALA A 29 -7.43 -1.26 -38.93
C ALA A 29 -6.19 -0.85 -38.08
N TYR A 30 -5.90 -1.58 -37.00
CA TYR A 30 -4.89 -1.18 -36.02
C TYR A 30 -3.65 -2.08 -36.11
N ARG A 31 -2.48 -1.44 -36.07
CA ARG A 31 -1.19 -2.10 -35.85
C ARG A 31 -0.96 -2.14 -34.33
N LEU A 32 -0.64 -3.33 -33.82
CA LEU A 32 -0.37 -3.57 -32.42
C LEU A 32 1.12 -3.89 -32.22
N THR A 33 1.73 -3.29 -31.21
CA THR A 33 3.09 -3.55 -30.77
C THR A 33 3.15 -3.73 -29.24
N SER A 34 4.25 -4.27 -28.73
CA SER A 34 4.49 -4.38 -27.30
C SER A 34 5.30 -3.19 -26.80
N SER A 35 5.01 -2.78 -25.57
CA SER A 35 5.85 -1.87 -24.79
C SER A 35 5.97 -2.46 -23.39
N PHE A 36 7.12 -2.30 -22.76
CA PHE A 36 7.45 -2.89 -21.46
C PHE A 36 7.75 -1.78 -20.46
N GLN A 37 7.06 -1.79 -19.34
CA GLN A 37 7.33 -0.86 -18.24
C GLN A 37 8.01 -1.61 -17.10
N PRO A 38 9.21 -1.22 -16.68
CA PRO A 38 9.91 -1.94 -15.63
C PRO A 38 9.27 -1.73 -14.27
N ILE A 39 9.35 -2.79 -13.47
CA ILE A 39 8.94 -2.85 -12.08
C ILE A 39 10.22 -3.02 -11.25
N PHE A 40 10.38 -2.16 -10.26
CA PHE A 40 11.59 -2.10 -9.45
C PHE A 40 11.33 -2.62 -8.04
N SER A 41 12.24 -3.42 -7.51
CA SER A 41 12.27 -3.80 -6.11
C SER A 41 13.00 -2.75 -5.28
N LEU A 42 12.33 -2.24 -4.25
CA LEU A 42 12.94 -1.30 -3.30
C LEU A 42 14.05 -1.96 -2.48
N ALA A 43 13.86 -3.24 -2.11
CA ALA A 43 14.85 -3.99 -1.34
C ALA A 43 16.10 -4.34 -2.15
N HIS A 44 15.94 -4.74 -3.43
CA HIS A 44 17.05 -5.15 -4.29
C HIS A 44 17.68 -3.97 -5.06
N GLN A 45 16.96 -2.82 -5.12
CA GLN A 45 17.37 -1.62 -5.84
C GLN A 45 17.63 -1.89 -7.33
N ASP A 46 16.83 -2.79 -7.90
CA ASP A 46 17.00 -3.27 -9.27
C ASP A 46 15.65 -3.63 -9.90
N VAL A 47 15.62 -3.81 -11.22
CA VAL A 47 14.47 -4.31 -11.96
C VAL A 47 14.20 -5.76 -11.54
N VAL A 48 12.95 -6.09 -11.27
CA VAL A 48 12.51 -7.46 -10.97
C VAL A 48 11.52 -7.99 -11.99
N GLY A 49 10.92 -7.11 -12.78
CA GLY A 49 9.95 -7.49 -13.79
C GLY A 49 9.60 -6.37 -14.74
N HIS A 50 8.81 -6.70 -15.74
CA HIS A 50 8.30 -5.76 -16.72
C HIS A 50 6.81 -6.01 -16.96
N GLU A 51 6.00 -4.97 -16.84
CA GLU A 51 4.61 -5.03 -17.28
C GLU A 51 4.53 -4.84 -18.79
N ALA A 52 3.86 -5.75 -19.45
CA ALA A 52 3.67 -5.72 -20.90
C ALA A 52 2.39 -4.97 -21.26
N LEU A 53 2.56 -3.92 -22.06
CA LEU A 53 1.51 -2.99 -22.42
C LEU A 53 1.33 -2.96 -23.94
N VAL A 54 0.11 -3.13 -24.42
CA VAL A 54 -0.19 -2.99 -25.83
C VAL A 54 -0.10 -1.53 -26.26
N ARG A 55 0.50 -1.30 -27.44
CA ARG A 55 0.47 -0.03 -28.17
C ARG A 55 -0.25 -0.26 -29.48
N ALA A 56 -1.26 0.56 -29.73
CA ALA A 56 -2.06 0.47 -30.96
C ALA A 56 -1.95 1.75 -31.77
N GLN A 57 -1.78 1.61 -33.06
CA GLN A 57 -1.78 2.72 -34.01
C GLN A 57 -2.78 2.46 -35.13
N SER A 58 -3.51 3.50 -35.52
CA SER A 58 -4.38 3.47 -36.70
C SER A 58 -3.56 3.42 -37.99
N ARG A 59 -4.22 3.20 -39.14
CA ARG A 59 -3.58 3.26 -40.48
C ARG A 59 -2.95 4.63 -40.76
N THR A 60 -3.46 5.69 -40.11
CA THR A 60 -2.93 7.07 -40.25
C THR A 60 -1.75 7.34 -39.29
N GLY A 61 -1.35 6.36 -38.49
CA GLY A 61 -0.27 6.50 -37.47
C GLY A 61 -0.73 7.11 -36.16
N GLU A 62 -2.01 7.38 -35.96
CA GLU A 62 -2.55 7.94 -34.73
C GLU A 62 -2.54 6.87 -33.61
N ALA A 63 -2.03 7.24 -32.44
CA ALA A 63 -2.01 6.35 -31.26
C ALA A 63 -3.43 6.16 -30.71
N VAL A 64 -3.75 4.92 -30.37
CA VAL A 64 -5.04 4.53 -29.78
C VAL A 64 -4.80 3.97 -28.37
N ALA A 65 -5.44 4.55 -27.36
CA ALA A 65 -5.34 4.07 -25.99
C ALA A 65 -5.87 2.63 -25.87
N PRO A 66 -5.23 1.76 -25.02
CA PRO A 66 -5.64 0.37 -24.86
C PRO A 66 -7.14 0.21 -24.54
N ILE A 67 -7.67 1.00 -23.62
CA ILE A 67 -9.08 0.95 -23.26
C ILE A 67 -9.99 1.17 -24.48
N ARG A 68 -9.65 2.13 -25.36
CA ARG A 68 -10.39 2.41 -26.58
C ARG A 68 -10.24 1.31 -27.62
N LEU A 69 -9.14 0.60 -27.60
CA LEU A 69 -8.93 -0.56 -28.47
C LEU A 69 -9.86 -1.71 -28.07
N PHE A 70 -9.93 -2.04 -26.77
CA PHE A 70 -10.79 -3.10 -26.25
C PHE A 70 -12.29 -2.75 -26.34
N GLU A 71 -12.70 -1.50 -26.15
CA GLU A 71 -14.07 -1.04 -26.34
C GLU A 71 -14.59 -1.23 -27.79
N ARG A 72 -13.69 -1.42 -28.75
CA ARG A 72 -14.04 -1.65 -30.16
C ARG A 72 -14.23 -3.12 -30.53
N SER A 73 -14.05 -4.02 -29.58
CA SER A 73 -14.36 -5.44 -29.76
C SER A 73 -15.86 -5.61 -30.04
N ARG A 74 -16.19 -6.36 -31.09
CA ARG A 74 -17.57 -6.50 -31.57
C ARG A 74 -18.43 -7.41 -30.71
N ASP A 75 -17.78 -8.39 -30.10
CA ASP A 75 -18.38 -9.40 -29.25
C ASP A 75 -17.32 -10.01 -28.31
N ASP A 76 -17.74 -10.92 -27.46
CA ASP A 76 -16.85 -11.57 -26.48
C ASP A 76 -15.74 -12.38 -27.15
N PHE A 77 -16.02 -12.99 -28.30
CA PHE A 77 -15.00 -13.72 -29.05
C PHE A 77 -13.91 -12.78 -29.58
N ASP A 78 -14.31 -11.65 -30.11
CA ASP A 78 -13.39 -10.62 -30.64
C ASP A 78 -12.50 -10.05 -29.53
N GLU A 79 -13.06 -9.82 -28.33
CA GLU A 79 -12.28 -9.37 -27.16
C GLU A 79 -11.30 -10.44 -26.69
N ILE A 80 -11.72 -11.70 -26.58
CA ILE A 80 -10.84 -12.82 -26.24
C ILE A 80 -9.74 -13.00 -27.30
N PHE A 81 -10.05 -12.81 -28.56
CA PHE A 81 -9.06 -12.86 -29.63
C PHE A 81 -8.03 -11.73 -29.47
N LEU A 82 -8.48 -10.49 -29.22
CA LEU A 82 -7.61 -9.35 -29.01
C LEU A 82 -6.69 -9.56 -27.81
N ASP A 83 -7.24 -10.00 -26.69
CA ASP A 83 -6.47 -10.32 -25.48
C ASP A 83 -5.39 -11.38 -25.75
N ARG A 84 -5.76 -12.47 -26.43
CA ARG A 84 -4.80 -13.53 -26.81
C ARG A 84 -3.73 -13.02 -27.77
N LEU A 85 -4.09 -12.17 -28.72
CA LEU A 85 -3.18 -11.56 -29.66
C LEU A 85 -2.16 -10.67 -28.93
N CYS A 86 -2.62 -9.86 -27.99
CA CYS A 86 -1.74 -9.03 -27.15
C CYS A 86 -0.78 -9.89 -26.34
N ARG A 87 -1.28 -10.91 -25.62
CA ARG A 87 -0.42 -11.80 -24.83
C ARG A 87 0.57 -12.58 -25.69
N TYR A 88 0.20 -12.97 -26.90
CA TYR A 88 1.12 -13.59 -27.85
C TYR A 88 2.28 -12.64 -28.19
N LEU A 89 1.97 -11.39 -28.58
CA LEU A 89 2.98 -10.38 -28.88
C LEU A 89 3.91 -10.13 -27.70
N HIS A 90 3.32 -9.92 -26.52
CA HIS A 90 4.07 -9.59 -25.30
C HIS A 90 5.03 -10.70 -24.89
N SER A 91 4.55 -11.94 -24.83
CA SER A 91 5.36 -13.08 -24.42
C SER A 91 6.53 -13.33 -25.39
N HIS A 92 6.26 -13.28 -26.69
CA HIS A 92 7.31 -13.53 -27.68
C HIS A 92 8.30 -12.36 -27.79
N ASN A 93 7.85 -11.10 -27.74
CA ASN A 93 8.73 -9.94 -27.78
C ASN A 93 9.58 -9.84 -26.49
N PHE A 94 9.04 -10.21 -25.34
CA PHE A 94 9.80 -10.31 -24.09
C PHE A 94 10.89 -11.38 -24.19
N SER A 95 10.53 -12.59 -24.59
CA SER A 95 11.46 -13.71 -24.68
C SER A 95 12.63 -13.45 -25.66
N ARG A 96 12.37 -12.73 -26.76
CA ARG A 96 13.39 -12.40 -27.78
C ARG A 96 14.45 -11.41 -27.29
N GLN A 97 14.17 -10.63 -26.26
CA GLN A 97 15.09 -9.59 -25.77
C GLN A 97 16.15 -10.09 -24.79
N GLY A 98 16.19 -11.37 -24.50
CA GLY A 98 17.30 -11.99 -23.81
C GLY A 98 17.00 -12.66 -22.49
N ASN A 99 18.06 -13.10 -21.82
CA ASN A 99 18.03 -13.94 -20.62
C ASN A 99 17.79 -13.16 -19.33
N SER A 100 16.84 -12.23 -19.30
CA SER A 100 16.52 -11.63 -18.02
C SER A 100 15.92 -12.68 -17.07
N GLN A 101 16.25 -12.60 -15.80
CA GLN A 101 15.58 -13.38 -14.75
C GLN A 101 14.28 -12.71 -14.31
N ASP A 102 13.93 -11.63 -14.98
CA ASP A 102 12.83 -10.76 -14.63
C ASP A 102 11.47 -11.43 -14.85
N TRP A 103 10.51 -11.03 -14.07
CA TRP A 103 9.12 -11.40 -14.26
C TRP A 103 8.50 -10.67 -15.46
N LEU A 104 7.63 -11.37 -16.16
CA LEU A 104 6.75 -10.80 -17.18
C LEU A 104 5.33 -10.68 -16.59
N PHE A 105 4.86 -9.45 -16.43
CA PHE A 105 3.50 -9.17 -16.01
C PHE A 105 2.59 -9.10 -17.24
N LEU A 106 1.52 -9.88 -17.22
CA LEU A 106 0.56 -10.02 -18.32
C LEU A 106 -0.84 -9.75 -17.84
N ASN A 107 -1.45 -8.72 -18.39
CA ASN A 107 -2.87 -8.43 -18.22
C ASN A 107 -3.75 -9.52 -18.84
N VAL A 108 -4.80 -9.92 -18.13
CA VAL A 108 -5.80 -10.87 -18.61
C VAL A 108 -7.20 -10.24 -18.53
N SER A 109 -7.88 -10.17 -19.66
CA SER A 109 -9.24 -9.63 -19.70
C SER A 109 -10.19 -10.42 -18.79
N PRO A 110 -11.08 -9.74 -18.04
CA PRO A 110 -12.12 -10.38 -17.24
C PRO A 110 -12.96 -11.41 -18.03
N LYS A 111 -13.22 -11.16 -19.32
CA LYS A 111 -13.95 -12.08 -20.16
C LYS A 111 -13.20 -13.38 -20.45
N VAL A 112 -11.87 -13.30 -20.58
CA VAL A 112 -11.03 -14.50 -20.72
C VAL A 112 -11.10 -15.35 -19.46
N ILE A 113 -11.10 -14.71 -18.29
CA ILE A 113 -11.22 -15.41 -17.00
C ILE A 113 -12.55 -16.14 -16.91
N VAL A 114 -13.66 -15.47 -17.24
CA VAL A 114 -15.01 -16.06 -17.14
C VAL A 114 -15.26 -17.13 -18.20
N SER A 115 -14.69 -17.00 -19.41
CA SER A 115 -14.99 -17.86 -20.56
C SER A 115 -13.83 -18.77 -20.96
N GLY A 116 -12.66 -18.65 -20.31
CA GLY A 116 -11.38 -19.21 -20.78
C GLY A 116 -11.35 -20.73 -20.99
N LYS A 117 -12.05 -21.49 -20.15
CA LYS A 117 -12.13 -22.95 -20.28
C LYS A 117 -12.78 -23.44 -21.59
N GLN A 118 -13.64 -22.64 -22.20
CA GLN A 118 -14.30 -22.99 -23.46
C GLN A 118 -13.35 -22.97 -24.66
N TYR A 119 -12.17 -22.32 -24.51
CA TYR A 119 -11.27 -22.03 -25.63
C TYR A 119 -9.93 -22.79 -25.57
N GLY A 120 -9.83 -23.85 -24.73
CA GLY A 120 -8.69 -24.78 -24.68
C GLY A 120 -7.43 -24.25 -23.97
N ASP A 121 -6.33 -25.00 -24.11
CA ASP A 121 -5.06 -24.77 -23.40
C ASP A 121 -4.17 -23.67 -24.04
N TYR A 122 -4.80 -22.57 -24.45
CA TYR A 122 -4.11 -21.49 -25.15
C TYR A 122 -2.90 -20.96 -24.37
N PHE A 123 -3.08 -20.69 -23.07
CA PHE A 123 -2.03 -20.06 -22.27
C PHE A 123 -0.83 -20.99 -22.07
N GLN A 124 -1.07 -22.27 -21.81
CA GLN A 124 -0.02 -23.26 -21.71
C GLN A 124 0.78 -23.36 -23.01
N SER A 125 0.08 -23.41 -24.14
CA SER A 125 0.71 -23.45 -25.48
C SER A 125 1.48 -22.16 -25.77
N LEU A 126 0.96 -21.01 -25.33
CA LEU A 126 1.61 -19.72 -25.49
C LEU A 126 2.96 -19.69 -24.76
N ILE A 127 2.98 -19.96 -23.46
CA ILE A 127 4.17 -19.88 -22.62
C ILE A 127 5.23 -20.90 -23.11
N ALA A 128 4.81 -22.11 -23.45
CA ALA A 128 5.69 -23.12 -24.04
C ALA A 128 6.30 -22.63 -25.38
N SER A 129 5.48 -22.03 -26.27
CA SER A 129 5.97 -21.53 -27.57
C SER A 129 6.90 -20.31 -27.44
N ALA A 130 6.71 -19.49 -26.40
CA ALA A 130 7.59 -18.35 -26.10
C ALA A 130 8.82 -18.76 -25.31
N ASN A 131 8.93 -20.02 -24.87
CA ASN A 131 10.04 -20.55 -24.06
C ASN A 131 10.26 -19.72 -22.77
N ILE A 132 9.17 -19.38 -22.08
CA ILE A 132 9.20 -18.67 -20.80
C ILE A 132 8.87 -19.69 -19.68
N ASP A 133 9.64 -19.65 -18.60
CA ASP A 133 9.33 -20.39 -17.39
C ASP A 133 8.02 -19.82 -16.80
N PRO A 134 6.97 -20.64 -16.57
CA PRO A 134 5.73 -20.15 -15.94
C PRO A 134 5.94 -19.43 -14.61
N GLY A 135 6.94 -19.85 -13.80
CA GLY A 135 7.29 -19.16 -12.54
C GLY A 135 7.82 -17.72 -12.71
N ARG A 136 8.07 -17.31 -13.95
CA ARG A 136 8.43 -15.95 -14.32
C ARG A 136 7.28 -15.14 -14.91
N VAL A 137 6.08 -15.70 -14.92
CA VAL A 137 4.89 -15.00 -15.41
C VAL A 137 4.00 -14.60 -14.25
N VAL A 138 3.70 -13.32 -14.17
CA VAL A 138 2.71 -12.77 -13.25
C VAL A 138 1.45 -12.44 -14.06
N VAL A 139 0.36 -13.10 -13.71
CA VAL A 139 -0.94 -12.88 -14.36
C VAL A 139 -1.68 -11.80 -13.58
N GLU A 140 -1.93 -10.68 -14.24
CA GLU A 140 -2.66 -9.55 -13.67
C GLU A 140 -4.16 -9.71 -13.90
N ILE A 141 -4.89 -9.66 -12.80
CA ILE A 141 -6.34 -9.78 -12.77
C ILE A 141 -6.90 -8.45 -12.27
N VAL A 142 -7.65 -7.77 -13.14
CA VAL A 142 -8.25 -6.48 -12.79
C VAL A 142 -9.33 -6.69 -11.71
N GLU A 143 -9.32 -5.83 -10.70
CA GLU A 143 -10.28 -5.88 -9.59
C GLU A 143 -11.75 -5.73 -10.06
N GLN A 144 -11.99 -4.94 -11.10
CA GLN A 144 -13.33 -4.62 -11.57
C GLN A 144 -13.78 -5.55 -12.72
N GLY A 145 -15.10 -5.75 -12.83
CA GLY A 145 -15.72 -6.39 -14.01
C GLY A 145 -15.95 -7.91 -13.90
N ILE A 146 -15.65 -8.53 -12.77
CA ILE A 146 -15.99 -9.95 -12.54
C ILE A 146 -16.83 -10.04 -11.27
N ASP A 147 -18.14 -10.28 -11.43
CA ASP A 147 -19.08 -10.48 -10.31
C ASP A 147 -19.07 -11.94 -9.82
N ASP A 148 -18.58 -12.86 -10.63
CA ASP A 148 -18.50 -14.30 -10.31
C ASP A 148 -17.18 -14.63 -9.61
N GLU A 149 -17.16 -14.50 -8.29
CA GLU A 149 -15.99 -14.75 -7.45
C GLU A 149 -15.49 -16.21 -7.55
N ALA A 150 -16.39 -17.17 -7.76
CA ALA A 150 -16.02 -18.58 -7.90
C ALA A 150 -15.20 -18.81 -9.18
N ARG A 151 -15.61 -18.23 -10.30
CA ARG A 151 -14.85 -18.31 -11.55
C ARG A 151 -13.52 -17.61 -11.48
N LEU A 152 -13.46 -16.49 -10.75
CA LEU A 152 -12.23 -15.76 -10.52
C LEU A 152 -11.21 -16.62 -9.75
N ALA A 153 -11.65 -17.26 -8.66
CA ALA A 153 -10.82 -18.17 -7.88
C ALA A 153 -10.37 -19.39 -8.70
N GLU A 154 -11.26 -19.96 -9.52
CA GLU A 154 -10.95 -21.07 -10.42
C GLU A 154 -9.90 -20.70 -11.47
N ALA A 155 -9.98 -19.48 -12.02
CA ALA A 155 -9.00 -18.99 -12.97
C ALA A 155 -7.64 -18.75 -12.32
N ALA A 156 -7.60 -18.15 -11.12
CA ALA A 156 -6.36 -17.95 -10.37
C ALA A 156 -5.67 -19.29 -10.09
N GLU A 157 -6.43 -20.30 -9.64
CA GLU A 157 -5.92 -21.65 -9.41
C GLU A 157 -5.41 -22.32 -10.68
N TYR A 158 -6.08 -22.12 -11.81
CA TYR A 158 -5.61 -22.61 -13.11
C TYR A 158 -4.21 -22.06 -13.45
N TYR A 159 -3.99 -20.75 -13.31
CA TYR A 159 -2.68 -20.16 -13.58
C TYR A 159 -1.61 -20.59 -12.56
N ARG A 160 -1.97 -20.71 -11.27
CA ARG A 160 -1.07 -21.26 -10.24
C ARG A 160 -0.67 -22.70 -10.51
N SER A 161 -1.59 -23.52 -10.96
CA SER A 161 -1.30 -24.94 -11.29
C SER A 161 -0.25 -25.08 -12.39
N MET A 162 -0.07 -24.05 -13.21
CA MET A 162 0.99 -23.97 -14.22
C MET A 162 2.30 -23.40 -13.68
N GLY A 163 2.31 -22.88 -12.44
CA GLY A 163 3.47 -22.27 -11.81
C GLY A 163 3.51 -20.75 -11.88
N CYS A 164 2.47 -20.09 -12.44
CA CYS A 164 2.42 -18.63 -12.52
C CYS A 164 2.10 -17.98 -11.18
N LEU A 165 2.53 -16.73 -11.01
CA LEU A 165 2.13 -15.85 -9.92
C LEU A 165 0.87 -15.08 -10.32
N ILE A 166 0.08 -14.69 -9.34
CA ILE A 166 -1.15 -13.90 -9.53
C ILE A 166 -0.95 -12.51 -8.92
N ALA A 167 -1.33 -11.48 -9.66
CA ALA A 167 -1.44 -10.12 -9.16
C ALA A 167 -2.88 -9.62 -9.26
N ILE A 168 -3.37 -8.96 -8.21
CA ILE A 168 -4.58 -8.13 -8.30
C ILE A 168 -4.15 -6.74 -8.76
N ASP A 169 -4.79 -6.26 -9.83
CA ASP A 169 -4.49 -4.97 -10.44
C ASP A 169 -5.53 -3.90 -10.09
N ASP A 170 -5.13 -2.61 -10.19
CA ASP A 170 -5.98 -1.43 -9.94
C ASP A 170 -6.60 -1.39 -8.52
N PHE A 171 -5.97 -2.00 -7.49
CA PHE A 171 -6.52 -2.00 -6.14
C PHE A 171 -6.54 -0.58 -5.56
N GLY A 172 -7.73 -0.15 -5.12
CA GLY A 172 -7.94 1.22 -4.61
C GLY A 172 -8.62 2.16 -5.60
N LYS A 173 -8.83 1.75 -6.84
CA LYS A 173 -9.50 2.54 -7.89
C LYS A 173 -11.03 2.34 -7.80
N GLY A 174 -11.67 2.95 -6.83
CA GLY A 174 -13.13 2.89 -6.68
C GLY A 174 -13.60 1.95 -5.58
N HIS A 175 -14.37 0.90 -5.89
CA HIS A 175 -14.94 -0.02 -4.90
C HIS A 175 -14.03 -1.21 -4.64
N SER A 176 -12.91 -0.97 -3.95
CA SER A 176 -11.98 -2.05 -3.60
C SER A 176 -12.60 -3.04 -2.61
N ASN A 177 -12.52 -4.32 -2.94
CA ASN A 177 -13.07 -5.39 -2.13
C ASN A 177 -11.96 -6.24 -1.50
N PHE A 178 -11.68 -6.04 -0.22
CA PHE A 178 -10.72 -6.85 0.53
C PHE A 178 -11.04 -8.34 0.49
N SER A 179 -12.31 -8.73 0.29
CA SER A 179 -12.66 -10.15 0.18
C SER A 179 -11.91 -10.85 -0.95
N ARG A 180 -11.57 -10.13 -2.02
CA ARG A 180 -10.81 -10.68 -3.15
C ARG A 180 -9.38 -11.06 -2.77
N ILE A 181 -8.71 -10.26 -1.93
CA ILE A 181 -7.38 -10.60 -1.41
C ILE A 181 -7.46 -11.92 -0.63
N TRP A 182 -8.46 -12.06 0.26
CA TRP A 182 -8.62 -13.28 1.05
C TRP A 182 -9.01 -14.51 0.24
N GLN A 183 -9.80 -14.33 -0.81
CA GLN A 183 -10.25 -15.44 -1.66
C GLN A 183 -9.19 -15.86 -2.67
N LEU A 184 -8.53 -14.89 -3.32
CA LEU A 184 -7.54 -15.16 -4.34
C LEU A 184 -6.16 -15.47 -3.77
N GLN A 185 -5.87 -14.97 -2.57
CA GLN A 185 -4.53 -15.05 -1.96
C GLN A 185 -3.42 -14.72 -2.98
N PRO A 186 -3.47 -13.52 -3.60
CA PRO A 186 -2.53 -13.18 -4.66
C PRO A 186 -1.11 -13.07 -4.11
N GLU A 187 -0.13 -13.35 -4.93
CA GLU A 187 1.28 -13.15 -4.59
C GLU A 187 1.62 -11.66 -4.57
N ILE A 188 0.94 -10.83 -5.41
CA ILE A 188 1.18 -9.39 -5.51
C ILE A 188 -0.16 -8.64 -5.53
N VAL A 189 -0.21 -7.49 -4.84
CA VAL A 189 -1.30 -6.52 -4.94
C VAL A 189 -0.74 -5.22 -5.48
N LYS A 190 -1.26 -4.78 -6.65
CA LYS A 190 -0.89 -3.52 -7.30
C LYS A 190 -1.82 -2.42 -6.81
N LEU A 191 -1.27 -1.43 -6.12
CA LEU A 191 -2.01 -0.27 -5.63
C LEU A 191 -2.08 0.81 -6.70
N ASP A 192 -3.31 1.20 -7.06
CA ASP A 192 -3.56 2.25 -8.04
C ASP A 192 -2.93 3.58 -7.63
N ARG A 193 -2.45 4.34 -8.61
CA ARG A 193 -1.82 5.66 -8.44
C ARG A 193 -2.65 6.66 -7.62
N SER A 194 -3.96 6.52 -7.59
CA SER A 194 -4.83 7.43 -6.82
C SER A 194 -4.56 7.35 -5.32
N LEU A 195 -4.13 6.19 -4.80
CA LEU A 195 -3.79 6.02 -3.38
C LEU A 195 -2.52 6.80 -3.01
N ILE A 196 -1.47 6.74 -3.84
CA ILE A 196 -0.24 7.50 -3.60
C ILE A 196 -0.50 9.01 -3.75
N GLN A 197 -1.28 9.43 -4.73
CA GLN A 197 -1.66 10.84 -4.92
C GLN A 197 -2.46 11.40 -3.73
N GLN A 198 -3.39 10.63 -3.18
CA GLN A 198 -4.12 11.01 -1.97
C GLN A 198 -3.18 11.10 -0.76
N ALA A 199 -2.25 10.16 -0.62
CA ALA A 199 -1.28 10.15 0.44
C ALA A 199 -0.27 11.31 0.34
N THR A 200 0.05 11.76 -0.87
CA THR A 200 0.89 12.94 -1.13
C THR A 200 0.26 14.22 -0.55
N SER A 201 -1.04 14.36 -0.66
CA SER A 201 -1.76 15.59 -0.27
C SER A 201 -2.22 15.62 1.19
N ASN A 202 -2.29 14.48 1.89
CA ASN A 202 -2.97 14.37 3.17
C ASN A 202 -2.27 13.40 4.14
N ALA A 203 -1.91 13.87 5.34
CA ALA A 203 -1.25 13.09 6.38
C ALA A 203 -2.09 11.87 6.86
N ASN A 204 -3.42 12.01 6.95
CA ASN A 204 -4.30 10.89 7.26
C ASN A 204 -4.21 9.79 6.19
N SER A 205 -4.24 10.18 4.91
CA SER A 205 -4.13 9.24 3.80
C SER A 205 -2.77 8.53 3.80
N ARG A 206 -1.69 9.19 4.20
CA ARG A 206 -0.37 8.56 4.39
C ARG A 206 -0.40 7.46 5.45
N ARG A 207 -0.98 7.76 6.63
CA ARG A 207 -1.13 6.76 7.69
C ARG A 207 -1.99 5.58 7.25
N ILE A 208 -3.06 5.87 6.52
CA ILE A 208 -3.95 4.83 5.96
C ILE A 208 -3.18 3.96 4.96
N LEU A 209 -2.41 4.55 4.05
CA LEU A 209 -1.60 3.81 3.07
C LEU A 209 -0.61 2.86 3.75
N LYS A 210 0.14 3.33 4.76
CA LYS A 210 1.04 2.46 5.55
C LYS A 210 0.31 1.28 6.20
N ARG A 211 -0.87 1.53 6.77
CA ARG A 211 -1.67 0.48 7.42
C ARG A 211 -2.29 -0.49 6.41
N LEU A 212 -2.68 0.03 5.26
CA LEU A 212 -3.18 -0.77 4.14
C LEU A 212 -2.10 -1.75 3.64
N ILE A 213 -0.88 -1.25 3.41
CA ILE A 213 0.25 -2.08 3.00
C ILE A 213 0.56 -3.14 4.06
N SER A 214 0.63 -2.75 5.33
CA SER A 214 0.82 -3.71 6.43
C SER A 214 -0.26 -4.80 6.46
N LEU A 215 -1.53 -4.45 6.23
CA LEU A 215 -2.63 -5.41 6.18
C LEU A 215 -2.52 -6.36 4.98
N ILE A 216 -2.08 -5.87 3.84
CA ILE A 216 -1.83 -6.70 2.65
C ILE A 216 -0.66 -7.66 2.92
N HIS A 217 0.41 -7.21 3.57
CA HIS A 217 1.51 -8.09 3.98
C HIS A 217 1.06 -9.17 4.97
N GLU A 218 0.18 -8.84 5.92
CA GLU A 218 -0.40 -9.82 6.85
C GLU A 218 -1.24 -10.89 6.12
N SER A 219 -1.77 -10.58 4.94
CA SER A 219 -2.46 -11.56 4.09
C SER A 219 -1.49 -12.46 3.29
N GLY A 220 -0.19 -12.19 3.33
CA GLY A 220 0.83 -12.95 2.61
C GLY A 220 1.17 -12.44 1.21
N SER A 221 0.69 -11.25 0.84
CA SER A 221 0.91 -10.65 -0.48
C SER A 221 1.97 -9.56 -0.43
N LEU A 222 2.78 -9.45 -1.49
CA LEU A 222 3.68 -8.32 -1.73
C LEU A 222 2.92 -7.15 -2.35
N VAL A 223 3.43 -5.93 -2.14
CA VAL A 223 2.76 -4.71 -2.60
C VAL A 223 3.59 -3.99 -3.67
N LEU A 224 2.96 -3.73 -4.80
CA LEU A 224 3.46 -2.86 -5.87
C LEU A 224 2.68 -1.55 -5.87
N ILE A 225 3.35 -0.40 -5.74
CA ILE A 225 2.73 0.92 -5.92
C ILE A 225 2.97 1.41 -7.35
N GLU A 226 1.89 1.73 -8.02
CA GLU A 226 1.91 2.24 -9.39
C GLU A 226 1.86 3.78 -9.45
N GLY A 227 2.23 4.32 -10.62
CA GLY A 227 2.08 5.72 -10.94
C GLY A 227 2.98 6.65 -10.13
N ILE A 228 4.18 6.21 -9.80
CA ILE A 228 5.22 7.05 -9.20
C ILE A 228 5.68 8.06 -10.25
N GLU A 229 5.35 9.33 -10.06
CA GLU A 229 5.67 10.41 -11.02
C GLU A 229 6.72 11.38 -10.47
N THR A 230 6.90 11.44 -9.15
CA THR A 230 7.83 12.38 -8.49
C THR A 230 8.76 11.67 -7.50
N GLU A 231 9.88 12.34 -7.16
CA GLU A 231 10.79 11.90 -6.09
C GLU A 231 10.05 11.76 -4.75
N PHE A 232 9.10 12.66 -4.50
CA PHE A 232 8.27 12.62 -3.29
C PHE A 232 7.40 11.36 -3.24
N ASP A 233 6.79 10.95 -4.37
CA ASP A 233 6.03 9.70 -4.43
C ASP A 233 6.93 8.49 -4.17
N ALA A 234 8.15 8.49 -4.73
CA ALA A 234 9.11 7.40 -4.52
C ALA A 234 9.54 7.29 -3.04
N LEU A 235 9.83 8.42 -2.39
CA LEU A 235 10.13 8.44 -0.95
C LEU A 235 8.94 8.01 -0.10
N LEU A 236 7.72 8.41 -0.48
CA LEU A 236 6.50 8.01 0.21
C LEU A 236 6.23 6.50 0.04
N ALA A 237 6.52 5.91 -1.11
CA ALA A 237 6.42 4.47 -1.32
C ALA A 237 7.40 3.71 -0.40
N ILE A 238 8.66 4.18 -0.29
CA ILE A 238 9.65 3.63 0.66
C ILE A 238 9.13 3.74 2.10
N ASP A 239 8.67 4.92 2.51
CA ASP A 239 8.15 5.19 3.85
C ASP A 239 6.91 4.36 4.19
N SER A 240 6.11 4.03 3.18
CA SER A 240 4.91 3.21 3.34
C SER A 240 5.19 1.72 3.48
N GLY A 241 6.41 1.27 3.18
CA GLY A 241 6.82 -0.13 3.26
C GLY A 241 6.42 -0.96 2.05
N ALA A 242 6.26 -0.34 0.87
CA ALA A 242 6.03 -1.07 -0.38
C ALA A 242 7.23 -1.96 -0.76
N ASP A 243 6.97 -3.06 -1.47
CA ASP A 243 8.01 -3.97 -1.95
C ASP A 243 8.52 -3.55 -3.32
N PHE A 244 7.57 -3.13 -4.17
CA PHE A 244 7.83 -2.78 -5.56
C PHE A 244 7.24 -1.41 -5.90
N VAL A 245 7.83 -0.78 -6.91
CA VAL A 245 7.39 0.50 -7.45
C VAL A 245 7.45 0.50 -8.97
N GLN A 246 6.52 1.24 -9.58
CA GLN A 246 6.44 1.46 -11.02
C GLN A 246 5.96 2.88 -11.29
N GLY A 247 6.56 3.56 -12.28
CA GLY A 247 6.10 4.89 -12.65
C GLY A 247 7.07 5.68 -13.52
N PHE A 248 6.58 6.80 -14.04
CA PHE A 248 7.34 7.65 -14.97
C PHE A 248 8.52 8.38 -14.33
N TYR A 249 8.54 8.48 -13.01
CA TYR A 249 9.70 8.97 -12.29
C TYR A 249 10.95 8.13 -12.58
N PHE A 250 10.78 6.82 -12.70
CA PHE A 250 11.88 5.91 -13.00
C PHE A 250 12.14 5.81 -14.51
N THR A 251 11.11 5.48 -15.27
CA THR A 251 11.16 5.44 -16.72
C THR A 251 9.78 5.28 -17.35
N HIS A 252 9.66 5.68 -18.61
CA HIS A 252 8.49 5.41 -19.44
C HIS A 252 8.53 4.00 -20.03
N PRO A 253 7.38 3.40 -20.38
CA PRO A 253 7.33 2.15 -21.12
C PRO A 253 8.03 2.27 -22.48
N ASP A 254 8.86 1.28 -22.83
CA ASP A 254 9.60 1.21 -24.09
C ASP A 254 9.39 -0.15 -24.79
N SER A 255 9.63 -0.24 -26.09
CA SER A 255 9.64 -1.52 -26.82
C SER A 255 10.79 -2.43 -26.34
N LYS A 256 11.85 -1.86 -25.81
CA LYS A 256 13.01 -2.57 -25.25
C LYS A 256 12.89 -2.71 -23.75
N LEU A 257 13.34 -3.87 -23.25
CA LEU A 257 13.45 -4.09 -21.81
C LEU A 257 14.50 -3.14 -21.22
N PHE A 258 14.16 -2.62 -20.07
CA PHE A 258 15.04 -1.70 -19.34
C PHE A 258 16.28 -2.43 -18.81
N GLN A 259 17.47 -1.90 -19.11
CA GLN A 259 18.76 -2.50 -18.75
C GLN A 259 19.73 -1.50 -18.09
N SER A 260 19.23 -0.35 -17.65
CA SER A 260 20.09 0.69 -17.07
C SER A 260 20.48 0.38 -15.63
N GLN A 261 21.59 0.99 -15.17
CA GLN A 261 22.04 0.88 -13.77
C GLN A 261 21.18 1.77 -12.87
N THR A 262 20.20 1.19 -12.21
CA THR A 262 19.29 1.90 -11.29
C THR A 262 19.86 2.08 -9.89
N LYS A 263 20.84 1.28 -9.50
CA LYS A 263 21.39 1.26 -8.12
C LYS A 263 21.74 2.63 -7.57
N ARG A 264 22.35 3.51 -8.38
CA ARG A 264 22.74 4.85 -7.93
C ARG A 264 21.52 5.71 -7.57
N MET A 265 20.47 5.66 -8.39
CA MET A 265 19.22 6.40 -8.14
C MET A 265 18.54 5.89 -6.87
N PHE A 266 18.41 4.58 -6.71
CA PHE A 266 17.83 3.99 -5.50
C PHE A 266 18.69 4.23 -4.25
N GLN A 267 20.01 4.21 -4.37
CA GLN A 267 20.90 4.59 -3.26
C GLN A 267 20.65 6.02 -2.80
N GLN A 268 20.52 6.96 -3.73
CA GLN A 268 20.19 8.36 -3.39
C GLN A 268 18.86 8.48 -2.68
N LEU A 269 17.80 7.82 -3.19
CA LEU A 269 16.48 7.80 -2.53
C LEU A 269 16.55 7.19 -1.12
N CYS A 270 17.24 6.06 -0.97
CA CYS A 270 17.40 5.42 0.33
C CYS A 270 18.21 6.27 1.33
N ASP A 271 19.26 6.96 0.87
CA ASP A 271 20.04 7.87 1.70
C ASP A 271 19.20 9.08 2.15
N MET A 272 18.42 9.66 1.24
CA MET A 272 17.49 10.75 1.57
C MET A 272 16.45 10.30 2.60
N TYR A 273 15.85 9.14 2.39
CA TYR A 273 14.88 8.56 3.31
C TYR A 273 15.52 8.29 4.69
N ARG A 274 16.70 7.66 4.73
CA ARG A 274 17.40 7.34 5.98
C ARG A 274 17.70 8.59 6.79
N ILE A 275 18.27 9.63 6.18
CA ILE A 275 18.58 10.89 6.86
C ILE A 275 17.30 11.49 7.46
N SER A 276 16.22 11.47 6.72
CA SER A 276 14.95 12.01 7.16
C SER A 276 14.33 11.18 8.29
N ALA A 277 14.35 9.86 8.17
CA ALA A 277 13.84 8.94 9.17
C ALA A 277 14.64 9.00 10.48
N GLU A 278 15.97 9.13 10.42
CA GLU A 278 16.84 9.32 11.59
C GLU A 278 16.51 10.61 12.33
N ASN A 279 16.29 11.71 11.61
CA ASN A 279 15.91 12.98 12.20
C ASN A 279 14.57 12.91 12.92
N ASP A 280 13.58 12.24 12.32
CA ASP A 280 12.25 12.12 12.92
C ASP A 280 12.24 11.14 14.10
N TYR A 281 12.97 10.03 14.00
CA TYR A 281 13.14 9.10 15.10
C TYR A 281 13.79 9.81 16.31
N THR A 282 14.85 10.57 16.05
CA THR A 282 15.59 11.30 17.07
C THR A 282 14.68 12.34 17.74
N ARG A 283 13.95 13.13 16.93
CA ARG A 283 13.01 14.13 17.46
C ARG A 283 11.87 13.46 18.25
N GLY A 284 11.24 12.43 17.72
CA GLY A 284 10.16 11.71 18.40
C GLY A 284 10.65 11.05 19.71
N TYR A 285 11.88 10.55 19.74
CA TYR A 285 12.48 9.99 20.95
C TYR A 285 12.67 11.05 22.05
N TYR A 286 13.21 12.23 21.71
CA TYR A 286 13.38 13.31 22.69
C TYR A 286 12.04 13.85 23.17
N GLU A 287 11.09 14.10 22.30
CA GLU A 287 9.73 14.54 22.66
C GLU A 287 9.08 13.49 23.61
N GLN A 288 9.17 12.22 23.30
CA GLN A 288 8.63 11.16 24.15
C GLN A 288 9.32 11.11 25.52
N GLN A 289 10.63 11.34 25.57
CA GLN A 289 11.38 11.40 26.86
C GLN A 289 10.91 12.57 27.72
N GLU A 290 10.65 13.73 27.16
CA GLU A 290 10.16 14.89 27.92
C GLU A 290 8.82 14.59 28.59
N TYR A 291 7.85 14.00 27.86
CA TYR A 291 6.56 13.61 28.45
C TYR A 291 6.72 12.51 29.50
N THR A 292 7.61 11.55 29.25
CA THR A 292 7.91 10.47 30.20
C THR A 292 8.47 11.03 31.52
N GLN A 293 9.43 11.95 31.45
CA GLN A 293 10.01 12.58 32.62
C GLN A 293 8.99 13.44 33.38
N ALA A 294 8.18 14.21 32.65
CA ALA A 294 7.14 15.03 33.26
C ALA A 294 6.07 14.18 33.96
N LEU A 295 5.68 13.04 33.37
CA LEU A 295 4.74 12.10 34.00
C LEU A 295 5.33 11.44 35.25
N MET A 296 6.63 11.08 35.24
CA MET A 296 7.32 10.55 36.42
C MET A 296 7.40 11.60 37.54
N GLN A 297 7.66 12.87 37.22
CA GLN A 297 7.66 13.94 38.22
C GLN A 297 6.27 14.14 38.84
N CYS A 298 5.23 14.12 37.98
CA CYS A 298 3.85 14.19 38.41
C CYS A 298 3.52 13.02 39.38
N ALA A 299 3.91 11.78 39.04
CA ALA A 299 3.74 10.61 39.88
C ALA A 299 4.41 10.78 41.25
N GLN A 300 5.65 11.28 41.28
CA GLN A 300 6.39 11.55 42.52
C GLN A 300 5.75 12.62 43.40
N SER A 301 5.21 13.67 42.81
CA SER A 301 4.47 14.72 43.51
C SER A 301 3.19 14.17 44.15
N LEU A 302 2.44 13.35 43.46
CA LEU A 302 1.25 12.67 43.98
C LEU A 302 1.59 11.73 45.16
N GLN A 303 2.68 10.97 45.07
CA GLN A 303 3.11 10.09 46.13
C GLN A 303 3.55 10.87 47.39
N LYS A 304 4.00 12.12 47.26
CA LYS A 304 4.30 13.02 48.38
C LYS A 304 3.05 13.69 48.95
N GLY A 305 1.88 13.41 48.44
CA GLY A 305 0.61 13.91 48.96
C GLY A 305 0.12 15.22 48.29
N GLU A 306 0.74 15.65 47.18
CA GLU A 306 0.20 16.76 46.43
C GLU A 306 -1.12 16.39 45.77
N ILE A 307 -2.02 17.36 45.62
CA ILE A 307 -3.28 17.16 44.88
C ILE A 307 -3.00 17.10 43.39
N MET A 308 -3.81 16.34 42.67
CA MET A 308 -3.58 16.06 41.25
C MET A 308 -3.50 17.31 40.38
N GLN A 309 -4.30 18.36 40.69
CA GLN A 309 -4.27 19.65 39.98
C GLN A 309 -2.91 20.31 40.02
N ASN A 310 -2.23 20.26 41.16
CA ASN A 310 -0.90 20.87 41.33
C ASN A 310 0.20 19.96 40.74
N ALA A 311 0.13 18.66 41.01
CA ALA A 311 1.11 17.69 40.55
C ALA A 311 1.21 17.61 39.02
N CYS A 312 0.07 17.76 38.31
CA CYS A 312 0.02 17.65 36.86
C CYS A 312 0.10 18.97 36.09
N VAL A 313 0.26 20.14 36.79
CA VAL A 313 0.20 21.45 36.16
C VAL A 313 1.24 21.65 35.05
N SER A 314 2.47 21.18 35.30
CA SER A 314 3.55 21.29 34.30
C SER A 314 3.33 20.34 33.11
N LEU A 315 2.83 19.13 33.36
CA LEU A 315 2.53 18.16 32.32
C LEU A 315 1.37 18.61 31.44
N ILE A 316 0.29 19.10 32.03
CA ILE A 316 -0.87 19.65 31.31
C ILE A 316 -0.51 20.89 30.48
N GLY A 317 0.47 21.68 30.90
CA GLY A 317 0.97 22.84 30.15
C GLY A 317 1.81 22.49 28.94
N MET A 318 2.23 21.24 28.77
CA MET A 318 3.03 20.81 27.62
C MET A 318 2.14 20.71 26.35
N SER A 319 2.77 20.94 25.20
CA SER A 319 2.11 20.77 23.90
C SER A 319 1.62 19.33 23.74
N HIS A 320 0.51 19.14 23.03
CA HIS A 320 -0.10 17.83 22.75
C HIS A 320 -0.64 17.06 23.96
N VAL A 321 -0.46 17.51 25.19
CA VAL A 321 -1.09 16.88 26.34
C VAL A 321 -2.57 17.27 26.39
N LYS A 322 -3.45 16.26 26.32
CA LYS A 322 -4.90 16.45 26.35
C LYS A 322 -5.44 16.46 27.75
N ARG A 323 -5.10 15.44 28.49
CA ARG A 323 -5.62 15.24 29.86
C ARG A 323 -4.75 14.29 30.68
N CYS A 324 -4.88 14.42 32.02
CA CYS A 324 -4.34 13.47 32.99
C CYS A 324 -5.45 12.96 33.90
N TYR A 325 -5.40 11.68 34.27
CA TYR A 325 -6.40 11.04 35.12
C TYR A 325 -5.80 9.83 35.86
N LEU A 326 -6.51 9.40 36.90
CA LEU A 326 -6.16 8.20 37.65
C LEU A 326 -7.14 7.07 37.33
N MET A 327 -6.62 5.85 37.26
CA MET A 327 -7.43 4.63 37.13
C MET A 327 -7.08 3.64 38.23
N ASP A 328 -8.11 2.93 38.74
CA ASP A 328 -7.90 1.82 39.66
C ASP A 328 -7.52 0.53 38.92
N LYS A 329 -7.31 -0.54 39.68
CA LYS A 329 -6.89 -1.85 39.18
C LYS A 329 -7.94 -2.54 38.30
N GLU A 330 -9.21 -2.21 38.49
CA GLU A 330 -10.31 -2.67 37.67
C GLU A 330 -10.45 -1.87 36.37
N GLY A 331 -9.72 -0.76 36.23
CA GLY A 331 -9.74 0.09 35.05
C GLY A 331 -10.78 1.20 35.09
N TRP A 332 -11.31 1.51 36.29
CA TRP A 332 -12.24 2.62 36.45
C TRP A 332 -11.54 3.93 36.72
N LEU A 333 -12.06 4.98 36.13
CA LEU A 333 -11.59 6.35 36.36
C LEU A 333 -11.83 6.76 37.83
N GLN A 334 -10.79 7.23 38.50
CA GLN A 334 -10.84 7.71 39.87
C GLN A 334 -10.63 9.22 39.97
N GLY A 335 -11.59 9.90 40.64
CA GLY A 335 -11.54 11.35 40.85
C GLY A 335 -11.86 12.17 39.58
N GLN A 336 -11.26 13.35 39.50
CA GLN A 336 -11.43 14.28 38.37
C GLN A 336 -10.35 14.11 37.32
N CYS A 337 -10.74 14.13 36.07
CA CYS A 337 -9.83 14.27 34.95
C CYS A 337 -9.36 15.73 34.85
N ILE A 338 -8.05 15.95 34.76
CA ILE A 338 -7.48 17.27 34.55
C ILE A 338 -7.16 17.41 33.09
N GLN A 339 -7.67 18.48 32.49
CA GLN A 339 -7.46 18.80 31.08
C GLN A 339 -7.06 20.26 30.91
N GLN A 340 -6.43 20.61 29.79
CA GLN A 340 -6.17 22.01 29.48
C GLN A 340 -7.51 22.78 29.46
N SER A 341 -7.55 23.92 30.15
CA SER A 341 -8.71 24.79 30.13
C SER A 341 -8.99 25.28 28.71
N GLU A 342 -10.15 24.96 28.20
CA GLU A 342 -10.85 25.56 27.07
C GLU A 342 -10.00 26.03 25.89
N GLY A 343 -9.48 25.08 25.12
CA GLY A 343 -9.06 25.31 23.75
C GLY A 343 -9.87 24.45 22.82
N LYS A 344 -10.96 24.97 22.25
CA LYS A 344 -11.68 24.49 21.05
C LYS A 344 -11.80 22.95 20.85
N PHE A 345 -12.34 22.24 21.81
CA PHE A 345 -12.79 20.85 21.61
C PHE A 345 -14.31 20.85 21.39
N ASP A 346 -14.74 21.50 20.32
CA ASP A 346 -16.16 21.62 19.96
C ASP A 346 -16.64 20.50 19.03
N SER A 347 -16.10 19.29 19.23
CA SER A 347 -16.66 18.08 18.61
C SER A 347 -17.34 17.17 19.63
N ALA A 348 -17.79 17.76 20.70
CA ALA A 348 -18.34 17.12 21.90
C ALA A 348 -19.50 16.14 21.64
N ASP A 349 -20.13 16.20 20.47
CA ASP A 349 -21.30 15.38 20.14
C ASP A 349 -21.05 14.24 19.16
N LYS A 350 -19.80 14.09 18.65
CA LYS A 350 -19.50 13.13 17.58
C LYS A 350 -19.81 11.68 17.99
N PHE A 351 -19.56 11.32 19.24
CA PHE A 351 -19.74 9.95 19.75
C PHE A 351 -20.81 9.86 20.87
N TYR A 352 -21.79 10.77 20.88
CA TYR A 352 -22.92 10.61 21.75
C TYR A 352 -23.67 9.28 21.47
N PRO A 353 -24.01 8.42 22.45
CA PRO A 353 -24.05 8.64 23.91
C PRO A 353 -22.79 8.16 24.66
N LEU A 354 -21.65 7.88 23.99
CA LEU A 354 -20.41 7.35 24.60
C LEU A 354 -19.68 8.37 25.49
N ARG A 355 -20.25 9.51 25.71
CA ARG A 355 -19.76 10.69 26.43
C ARG A 355 -19.64 10.54 27.95
N ARG A 356 -20.08 9.43 28.49
CA ARG A 356 -20.11 9.27 29.95
C ARG A 356 -18.73 8.86 30.45
N GLU A 357 -17.99 9.79 31.04
CA GLU A 357 -16.73 9.52 31.72
C GLU A 357 -16.85 8.52 32.88
N LYS A 358 -18.03 8.48 33.51
CA LYS A 358 -18.35 7.48 34.54
C LYS A 358 -18.76 6.16 33.89
N GLY A 359 -17.96 5.13 34.14
CA GLY A 359 -18.28 3.76 33.71
C GLY A 359 -17.44 3.27 32.51
N MET A 360 -16.37 3.94 32.15
CA MET A 360 -15.42 3.41 31.15
C MET A 360 -14.45 2.45 31.86
N VAL A 361 -14.32 1.22 31.35
CA VAL A 361 -13.39 0.21 31.83
C VAL A 361 -12.31 -0.02 30.80
N TRP A 362 -11.05 0.17 31.19
CA TRP A 362 -9.88 0.04 30.33
C TRP A 362 -9.09 -1.26 30.58
N SER A 363 -9.51 -2.09 31.53
CA SER A 363 -8.82 -3.32 31.93
C SER A 363 -8.66 -4.35 30.81
N GLN A 364 -9.43 -4.25 29.73
CA GLN A 364 -9.33 -5.11 28.56
C GLN A 364 -8.13 -4.77 27.62
N TRP A 365 -7.44 -3.66 27.88
CA TRP A 365 -6.32 -3.24 27.04
C TRP A 365 -5.02 -3.87 27.54
N ARG A 366 -4.29 -4.47 26.64
CA ARG A 366 -3.05 -5.19 26.96
C ARG A 366 -1.97 -4.30 27.58
N GLU A 367 -1.93 -3.03 27.13
CA GLU A 367 -1.03 -2.01 27.65
C GLU A 367 -1.35 -1.62 29.09
N PHE A 368 -2.63 -1.62 29.47
CA PHE A 368 -3.07 -1.40 30.83
C PHE A 368 -2.52 -2.48 31.77
N LEU A 369 -2.58 -3.75 31.39
CA LEU A 369 -2.05 -4.87 32.19
C LEU A 369 -0.54 -4.74 32.37
N LYS A 370 0.21 -4.40 31.34
CA LYS A 370 1.66 -4.21 31.41
C LYS A 370 2.05 -3.08 32.37
N ALA A 371 1.31 -1.98 32.39
CA ALA A 371 1.57 -0.86 33.28
C ALA A 371 1.41 -1.23 34.77
N TRP A 372 0.57 -2.22 35.08
CA TRP A 372 0.43 -2.77 36.42
C TRP A 372 1.56 -3.72 36.83
N GLU A 373 2.09 -4.49 35.87
CA GLU A 373 3.15 -5.46 36.12
C GLU A 373 4.50 -4.78 36.36
N GLU A 374 4.83 -3.73 35.61
CA GLU A 374 6.13 -3.05 35.65
C GLU A 374 6.09 -1.74 36.44
N ARG A 375 6.13 -1.86 37.75
CA ARG A 375 6.07 -0.70 38.65
C ARG A 375 7.22 0.29 38.45
N GLY A 376 6.89 1.58 38.56
CA GLY A 376 7.88 2.66 38.51
C GLY A 376 8.42 2.97 37.11
N LYS A 377 7.93 2.27 36.07
CA LYS A 377 8.21 2.59 34.66
C LYS A 377 7.03 3.24 34.02
N VAL A 378 7.30 4.16 33.10
CA VAL A 378 6.28 4.73 32.22
C VAL A 378 6.07 3.80 31.04
N HIS A 379 4.84 3.38 30.84
CA HIS A 379 4.40 2.61 29.68
C HIS A 379 3.79 3.53 28.65
N VAL A 380 4.15 3.29 27.39
CA VAL A 380 3.63 4.01 26.24
C VAL A 380 2.68 3.10 25.49
N GLY A 381 1.41 3.43 25.54
CA GLY A 381 0.35 2.66 24.87
C GLY A 381 0.38 2.77 23.35
N ALA A 382 -0.32 1.86 22.69
CA ALA A 382 -0.56 1.94 21.26
C ALA A 382 -1.41 3.17 20.90
N GLN A 383 -1.35 3.56 19.64
CA GLN A 383 -2.23 4.60 19.12
C GLN A 383 -3.68 4.10 19.12
N HIS A 384 -4.60 4.93 19.58
CA HIS A 384 -6.02 4.64 19.62
C HIS A 384 -6.86 5.88 19.28
N LEU A 385 -8.09 5.66 18.86
CA LEU A 385 -9.03 6.74 18.64
C LEU A 385 -9.62 7.19 19.98
N SER A 386 -9.43 8.45 20.34
CA SER A 386 -10.02 9.02 21.53
C SER A 386 -11.55 9.16 21.34
N LEU A 387 -12.31 8.56 22.25
CA LEU A 387 -13.77 8.65 22.22
C LEU A 387 -14.30 10.05 22.60
N ASN A 388 -13.46 10.90 23.20
CA ASN A 388 -13.87 12.23 23.62
C ASN A 388 -13.95 13.22 22.46
N ASP A 389 -12.99 13.13 21.51
CA ASP A 389 -12.86 14.11 20.42
C ASP A 389 -12.70 13.46 19.03
N GLY A 390 -12.62 12.14 18.95
CA GLY A 390 -12.43 11.41 17.68
C GLY A 390 -11.07 11.62 17.03
N ARG A 391 -10.05 12.03 17.81
CA ARG A 391 -8.68 12.17 17.32
C ARG A 391 -7.83 11.00 17.74
N LEU A 392 -6.79 10.72 16.94
CA LEU A 392 -5.78 9.74 17.31
C LEU A 392 -5.02 10.24 18.53
N SER A 393 -4.89 9.37 19.51
CA SER A 393 -4.25 9.65 20.80
C SER A 393 -3.35 8.49 21.19
N ARG A 394 -2.44 8.78 22.11
CA ARG A 394 -1.61 7.78 22.76
C ARG A 394 -1.64 8.04 24.26
N THR A 395 -1.77 6.99 25.07
CA THR A 395 -1.75 7.11 26.52
C THR A 395 -0.38 6.71 27.05
N LEU A 396 0.21 7.56 27.90
CA LEU A 396 1.32 7.20 28.78
C LEU A 396 0.73 6.86 30.14
N SER A 397 1.24 5.84 30.81
CA SER A 397 0.77 5.43 32.11
C SER A 397 1.93 5.00 33.02
N ILE A 398 1.78 5.28 34.33
CA ILE A 398 2.70 4.85 35.37
C ILE A 398 1.93 4.45 36.63
N ASN A 399 2.37 3.37 37.27
CA ASN A 399 1.81 2.94 38.54
C ASN A 399 2.23 3.89 39.66
N VAL A 400 1.30 4.31 40.52
CA VAL A 400 1.51 5.17 41.68
C VAL A 400 0.80 4.58 42.91
N ASP A 401 1.48 4.63 44.05
CA ASP A 401 0.88 4.29 45.33
C ASP A 401 0.48 5.58 46.04
N LEU A 402 -0.80 5.73 46.30
CA LEU A 402 -1.36 6.87 47.03
C LEU A 402 -1.94 6.39 48.37
N GLN A 403 -1.16 6.57 49.45
CA GLN A 403 -1.55 6.20 50.82
C GLN A 403 -1.95 4.73 50.98
N GLY A 404 -1.23 3.82 50.32
CA GLY A 404 -1.49 2.39 50.37
C GLY A 404 -2.51 1.87 49.36
N SER A 405 -3.03 2.71 48.53
CA SER A 405 -3.88 2.35 47.35
C SER A 405 -3.13 2.54 46.06
N GLU A 406 -3.11 1.52 45.22
CA GLU A 406 -2.43 1.57 43.93
C GLU A 406 -3.35 2.09 42.82
N PHE A 407 -2.82 2.99 42.01
CA PHE A 407 -3.49 3.57 40.84
C PHE A 407 -2.56 3.64 39.65
N LEU A 408 -3.12 3.73 38.45
CA LEU A 408 -2.38 4.17 37.25
C LEU A 408 -2.62 5.66 37.03
N LEU A 409 -1.55 6.45 37.06
CA LEU A 409 -1.56 7.80 36.53
C LEU A 409 -1.42 7.73 35.01
N CYS A 410 -2.42 8.20 34.30
CA CYS A 410 -2.49 8.20 32.84
C CYS A 410 -2.44 9.62 32.28
N CYS A 411 -1.79 9.76 31.15
CA CYS A 411 -1.70 11.00 30.37
C CYS A 411 -1.99 10.71 28.91
N ASP A 412 -3.06 11.28 28.37
CA ASP A 412 -3.39 11.19 26.96
C ASP A 412 -2.71 12.30 26.19
N LEU A 413 -1.97 11.90 25.17
CA LEU A 413 -1.32 12.79 24.22
C LEU A 413 -2.07 12.78 22.90
N ASP A 414 -2.26 13.97 22.32
CA ASP A 414 -2.66 14.10 20.92
C ASP A 414 -1.50 13.67 20.02
N ILE A 415 -1.80 12.92 18.99
CA ILE A 415 -0.78 12.59 18.00
C ILE A 415 -0.88 13.67 16.93
N PRO A 416 0.12 14.58 16.86
CA PRO A 416 0.11 15.59 15.82
C PRO A 416 0.11 14.91 14.47
N ASP A 417 -0.50 15.56 13.48
CA ASP A 417 -0.37 15.10 12.10
C ASP A 417 1.13 14.98 11.78
N GLU A 418 1.55 13.77 11.38
CA GLU A 418 2.94 13.51 11.01
C GLU A 418 3.37 14.57 9.99
N LYS A 419 4.20 15.50 10.42
CA LYS A 419 4.89 16.40 9.49
C LYS A 419 5.74 15.48 8.63
N VAL A 420 5.59 15.61 7.33
CA VAL A 420 6.24 14.73 6.38
C VAL A 420 7.74 14.75 6.61
N VAL A 421 8.27 13.62 7.00
CA VAL A 421 9.72 13.32 7.01
C VAL A 421 10.40 13.87 5.74
N ILE A 422 9.66 13.85 4.65
CA ILE A 422 10.09 14.15 3.29
C ILE A 422 10.10 15.67 2.97
N GLU A 423 9.30 16.53 3.63
CA GLU A 423 9.30 17.98 3.36
C GLU A 423 10.61 18.68 3.71
N THR A 424 11.37 18.13 4.65
CA THR A 424 12.68 18.69 5.03
C THR A 424 13.78 18.32 4.04
N ALA A 425 13.71 17.17 3.39
CA ALA A 425 14.73 16.73 2.44
C ALA A 425 14.69 17.55 1.13
N THR A 426 13.50 17.92 0.65
CA THR A 426 13.35 18.70 -0.60
C THR A 426 13.72 20.17 -0.46
N ARG A 427 13.74 20.72 0.77
CA ARG A 427 14.13 22.14 1.02
C ARG A 427 15.63 22.34 1.14
N THR A 428 16.42 21.30 1.34
CA THR A 428 17.89 21.38 1.52
C THR A 428 18.69 21.10 0.25
N SER A 429 18.07 20.71 -0.86
CA SER A 429 18.76 20.25 -2.07
C SER A 429 18.67 21.17 -3.28
N VAL A 430 18.61 22.51 -3.09
CA VAL A 430 18.86 23.47 -4.18
C VAL A 430 20.02 24.38 -3.82
N PRO A 431 21.26 24.08 -4.22
CA PRO A 431 22.21 25.13 -4.57
C PRO A 431 21.90 25.53 -6.02
N ALA A 432 21.46 26.77 -6.19
CA ALA A 432 21.42 27.41 -7.51
C ALA A 432 22.83 27.37 -8.13
N ALA A 433 22.93 26.85 -9.35
CA ALA A 433 23.99 27.14 -10.32
C ALA A 433 23.38 27.15 -11.72
#